data_fb7d52362af2957718a6846728aaa79d
#
_entry.id   fb7d52362af2957718a6846728aaa79d
#
_cell.length_a   1.000
_cell.length_b   1.000
_cell.length_c   1.000
_cell.angle_alpha   90.00
_cell.angle_beta   90.00
_cell.angle_gamma   90.00
#
_symmetry.space_group_name_H-M   'P 1'
#
loop_
_entity.id
_entity.type
_entity.pdbx_description
1 polymer ?
#
loop_
_entity_poly.entity_id
_entity_poly.type
_entity_poly.pdbx_seq_one_letter_code
_entity_poly.pdbx_strand_id
1 'polypeptide(L)'
;MKIISWNVNSVRARLENILNYINDTKPDILLLQEIKTQEENFPKEAFKELGYQSNVHGQKSYNGVAIISKNNLTNVDTKLIKDELKQSRIISADIKFKSKIIKLINIYVPNGNPIDSKKYDYKKNWLDLFVKSIKKIIKKNQNIIITGDFNVIPEDIDVYDSKRYENDALFKLEIRKKYRELINLGFQDVYRHFNKKKQEY
;
A
#
# COMPACT_ATOMS: atom_id res chain seq x y z
N MET A 1 4.98 18.32 0.82
CA MET A 1 4.06 17.28 1.29
C MET A 1 4.89 16.05 1.63
N LYS A 2 4.83 15.61 2.89
CA LYS A 2 5.52 14.42 3.39
C LYS A 2 4.51 13.27 3.47
N ILE A 3 4.76 12.21 2.71
CA ILE A 3 3.92 11.00 2.68
C ILE A 3 4.74 9.85 3.27
N ILE A 4 4.16 9.10 4.20
CA ILE A 4 4.77 7.93 4.83
C ILE A 4 3.89 6.73 4.58
N SER A 5 4.49 5.58 4.26
CA SER A 5 3.83 4.28 4.16
C SER A 5 4.40 3.33 5.19
N TRP A 6 3.53 2.63 5.94
CA TRP A 6 3.96 1.75 7.02
C TRP A 6 3.00 0.56 7.23
N ASN A 7 3.51 -0.65 7.04
CA ASN A 7 2.83 -1.84 7.51
C ASN A 7 3.01 -1.94 9.03
N VAL A 8 1.92 -1.71 9.78
CA VAL A 8 1.96 -1.60 11.25
C VAL A 8 1.67 -2.91 11.98
N ASN A 9 1.28 -3.95 11.25
CA ASN A 9 0.94 -5.24 11.84
C ASN A 9 0.06 -5.12 13.10
N SER A 10 -1.12 -4.52 12.95
CA SER A 10 -2.11 -4.13 13.96
C SER A 10 -1.95 -2.70 14.49
N VAL A 11 -2.87 -1.83 14.05
CA VAL A 11 -2.90 -0.42 14.50
C VAL A 11 -3.13 -0.30 15.99
N ARG A 12 -3.96 -1.17 16.59
CA ARG A 12 -4.26 -1.13 18.03
C ARG A 12 -3.06 -1.54 18.88
N ALA A 13 -2.34 -2.59 18.44
CA ALA A 13 -1.15 -3.08 19.17
C ALA A 13 0.04 -2.11 19.06
N ARG A 14 0.06 -1.24 18.06
CA ARG A 14 1.16 -0.32 17.76
C ARG A 14 0.75 1.15 17.88
N LEU A 15 -0.42 1.43 18.48
CA LEU A 15 -0.98 2.78 18.49
C LEU A 15 0.00 3.81 19.05
N GLU A 16 0.56 3.54 20.21
CA GLU A 16 1.53 4.43 20.88
C GLU A 16 2.75 4.71 19.98
N ASN A 17 3.31 3.66 19.36
CA ASN A 17 4.45 3.80 18.45
C ASN A 17 4.09 4.68 17.23
N ILE A 18 2.87 4.51 16.70
CA ILE A 18 2.40 5.29 15.56
C ILE A 18 2.23 6.75 15.94
N LEU A 19 1.60 7.04 17.08
CA LEU A 19 1.38 8.40 17.56
C LEU A 19 2.70 9.10 17.86
N ASN A 20 3.65 8.45 18.52
CA ASN A 20 4.99 8.97 18.77
C ASN A 20 5.70 9.29 17.44
N TYR A 21 5.65 8.37 16.49
CA TYR A 21 6.26 8.58 15.17
C TYR A 21 5.61 9.76 14.40
N ILE A 22 4.30 9.94 14.52
CA ILE A 22 3.59 11.09 13.95
C ILE A 22 4.07 12.39 14.60
N ASN A 23 4.23 12.43 15.93
CA ASN A 23 4.70 13.60 16.66
C ASN A 23 6.12 14.01 16.25
N ASP A 24 7.00 13.03 16.06
CA ASP A 24 8.40 13.27 15.68
C ASP A 24 8.53 13.69 14.21
N THR A 25 7.82 13.01 13.31
CA THR A 25 8.01 13.19 11.86
C THR A 25 7.05 14.17 11.23
N LYS A 26 5.90 14.41 11.85
CA LYS A 26 4.82 15.32 11.42
C LYS A 26 4.45 15.15 9.93
N PRO A 27 4.09 13.94 9.48
CA PRO A 27 3.74 13.72 8.09
C PRO A 27 2.48 14.50 7.70
N ASP A 28 2.34 14.85 6.43
CA ASP A 28 1.08 15.34 5.89
C ASP A 28 0.09 14.20 5.71
N ILE A 29 0.60 13.03 5.31
CA ILE A 29 -0.17 11.81 5.05
C ILE A 29 0.60 10.59 5.56
N LEU A 30 -0.11 9.70 6.27
CA LEU A 30 0.38 8.39 6.69
C LEU A 30 -0.53 7.30 6.14
N LEU A 31 0.03 6.36 5.42
CA LEU A 31 -0.66 5.25 4.77
C LEU A 31 -0.32 3.96 5.51
N LEU A 32 -1.32 3.35 6.14
CA LEU A 32 -1.14 2.17 6.98
C LEU A 32 -1.61 0.91 6.25
N GLN A 33 -0.87 -0.17 6.45
CA GLN A 33 -1.24 -1.52 6.02
C GLN A 33 -1.28 -2.45 7.22
N GLU A 34 -2.00 -3.56 7.11
CA GLU A 34 -2.26 -4.52 8.18
C GLU A 34 -2.80 -3.88 9.46
N ILE A 35 -3.80 -3.01 9.33
CA ILE A 35 -4.41 -2.39 10.51
C ILE A 35 -5.15 -3.39 11.41
N LYS A 36 -5.55 -4.57 10.87
CA LYS A 36 -6.13 -5.72 11.58
C LYS A 36 -7.32 -5.38 12.48
N THR A 37 -8.12 -4.41 12.06
CA THR A 37 -9.32 -3.97 12.78
C THR A 37 -10.41 -3.54 11.79
N GLN A 38 -11.66 -3.65 12.21
CA GLN A 38 -12.80 -3.10 11.50
C GLN A 38 -12.84 -1.57 11.67
N GLU A 39 -13.56 -0.88 10.81
CA GLU A 39 -13.62 0.58 10.82
C GLU A 39 -14.17 1.16 12.14
N GLU A 40 -15.20 0.54 12.71
CA GLU A 40 -15.82 0.93 13.96
C GLU A 40 -14.87 0.82 15.17
N ASN A 41 -13.88 -0.05 15.10
CA ASN A 41 -12.89 -0.28 16.16
C ASN A 41 -11.54 0.38 15.88
N PHE A 42 -11.44 1.16 14.81
CA PHE A 42 -10.23 1.91 14.48
C PHE A 42 -10.08 3.11 15.43
N PRO A 43 -8.89 3.39 15.99
CA PRO A 43 -8.70 4.44 17.00
C PRO A 43 -8.71 5.85 16.36
N LYS A 44 -9.82 6.25 15.73
CA LYS A 44 -9.96 7.52 14.98
C LYS A 44 -9.69 8.74 15.87
N GLU A 45 -10.17 8.72 17.12
CA GLU A 45 -10.02 9.87 18.02
C GLU A 45 -8.57 10.17 18.35
N ALA A 46 -7.73 9.15 18.57
CA ALA A 46 -6.31 9.36 18.83
C ALA A 46 -5.57 10.10 17.69
N PHE A 47 -5.94 9.82 16.44
CA PHE A 47 -5.40 10.55 15.29
C PHE A 47 -6.00 11.95 15.16
N LYS A 48 -7.28 12.10 15.48
CA LYS A 48 -7.98 13.39 15.44
C LYS A 48 -7.42 14.39 16.46
N GLU A 49 -7.04 13.95 17.64
CA GLU A 49 -6.35 14.76 18.65
C GLU A 49 -5.01 15.34 18.14
N LEU A 50 -4.35 14.65 17.21
CA LEU A 50 -3.14 15.13 16.54
C LEU A 50 -3.44 15.95 15.26
N GLY A 51 -4.71 16.23 14.97
CA GLY A 51 -5.14 17.02 13.82
C GLY A 51 -5.23 16.23 12.50
N TYR A 52 -5.40 14.91 12.56
CA TYR A 52 -5.54 14.07 11.38
C TYR A 52 -6.93 13.50 11.24
N GLN A 53 -7.39 13.37 9.99
CA GLN A 53 -8.57 12.59 9.61
C GLN A 53 -8.17 11.18 9.21
N SER A 54 -9.03 10.20 9.49
CA SER A 54 -8.80 8.79 9.19
C SER A 54 -9.83 8.27 8.19
N ASN A 55 -9.37 7.78 7.04
CA ASN A 55 -10.18 7.03 6.09
C ASN A 55 -9.73 5.57 6.13
N VAL A 56 -10.66 4.67 6.44
CA VAL A 56 -10.34 3.28 6.81
C VAL A 56 -11.10 2.31 5.90
N HIS A 57 -10.38 1.31 5.41
CA HIS A 57 -10.97 0.12 4.83
C HIS A 57 -10.50 -1.07 5.66
N GLY A 58 -11.28 -1.36 6.69
CA GLY A 58 -10.95 -2.32 7.75
C GLY A 58 -11.59 -3.68 7.57
N GLN A 59 -11.02 -4.65 8.26
CA GLN A 59 -11.49 -6.03 8.29
C GLN A 59 -11.09 -6.66 9.62
N LYS A 60 -11.96 -7.53 10.18
CA LYS A 60 -11.71 -8.18 11.46
C LYS A 60 -10.47 -9.10 11.37
N SER A 61 -9.58 -8.98 12.33
CA SER A 61 -8.42 -9.85 12.59
C SER A 61 -7.26 -9.80 11.61
N TYR A 62 -7.47 -9.54 10.32
CA TYR A 62 -6.37 -9.46 9.34
C TYR A 62 -6.61 -8.38 8.29
N ASN A 63 -5.59 -8.13 7.46
CA ASN A 63 -5.62 -7.13 6.39
C ASN A 63 -5.97 -5.73 6.92
N GLY A 64 -6.64 -4.96 6.09
CA GLY A 64 -7.05 -3.61 6.39
C GLY A 64 -5.99 -2.57 6.04
N VAL A 65 -6.44 -1.50 5.41
CA VAL A 65 -5.62 -0.35 5.00
C VAL A 65 -6.29 0.93 5.45
N ALA A 66 -5.49 1.96 5.73
CA ALA A 66 -6.01 3.26 6.10
C ALA A 66 -5.17 4.40 5.50
N ILE A 67 -5.81 5.55 5.29
CA ILE A 67 -5.16 6.82 4.96
C ILE A 67 -5.44 7.79 6.10
N ILE A 68 -4.39 8.22 6.77
CA ILE A 68 -4.40 9.20 7.85
C ILE A 68 -3.85 10.50 7.27
N SER A 69 -4.59 11.60 7.29
CA SER A 69 -4.22 12.83 6.59
C SER A 69 -4.58 14.08 7.38
N LYS A 70 -3.68 15.07 7.38
CA LYS A 70 -3.98 16.43 7.83
C LYS A 70 -4.89 17.18 6.86
N ASN A 71 -4.79 16.81 5.58
CA ASN A 71 -5.52 17.48 4.52
C ASN A 71 -6.85 16.76 4.25
N ASN A 72 -7.84 17.51 3.82
CA ASN A 72 -9.10 16.92 3.38
C ASN A 72 -8.87 16.08 2.13
N LEU A 73 -9.38 14.83 2.16
CA LEU A 73 -9.35 13.90 1.05
C LEU A 73 -10.74 13.84 0.40
N THR A 74 -10.75 13.73 -0.93
CA THR A 74 -11.98 13.58 -1.72
C THR A 74 -11.95 12.28 -2.51
N ASN A 75 -13.08 11.87 -3.06
CA ASN A 75 -13.20 10.66 -3.89
C ASN A 75 -12.56 9.42 -3.26
N VAL A 76 -12.80 9.22 -1.95
CA VAL A 76 -12.34 8.02 -1.24
C VAL A 76 -13.02 6.80 -1.83
N ASP A 77 -12.23 5.81 -2.27
CA ASP A 77 -12.73 4.60 -2.91
C ASP A 77 -11.99 3.37 -2.42
N THR A 78 -12.74 2.36 -1.99
CA THR A 78 -12.26 1.06 -1.52
C THR A 78 -12.56 -0.07 -2.52
N LYS A 79 -13.14 0.26 -3.68
CA LYS A 79 -13.61 -0.69 -4.69
C LYS A 79 -12.84 -0.60 -6.01
N LEU A 80 -11.62 -0.09 -5.97
CA LEU A 80 -10.74 0.06 -7.12
C LEU A 80 -10.53 -1.24 -7.92
N ILE A 81 -10.56 -2.37 -7.23
CA ILE A 81 -10.55 -3.71 -7.81
C ILE A 81 -11.78 -4.49 -7.36
N LYS A 82 -12.25 -5.40 -8.20
CA LYS A 82 -13.30 -6.35 -7.83
C LYS A 82 -12.64 -7.60 -7.26
N ASP A 83 -12.31 -7.55 -5.96
CA ASP A 83 -11.74 -8.69 -5.24
C ASP A 83 -12.84 -9.69 -4.87
N GLU A 84 -12.73 -10.93 -5.36
CA GLU A 84 -13.71 -12.00 -5.11
C GLU A 84 -13.76 -12.39 -3.62
N LEU A 85 -12.62 -12.35 -2.92
CA LEU A 85 -12.57 -12.62 -1.48
C LEU A 85 -12.97 -11.42 -0.63
N LYS A 86 -13.26 -10.28 -1.24
CA LYS A 86 -13.66 -9.01 -0.58
C LYS A 86 -12.74 -8.61 0.57
N GLN A 87 -11.44 -8.84 0.40
CA GLN A 87 -10.45 -8.49 1.42
C GLN A 87 -10.14 -6.99 1.39
N SER A 88 -9.98 -6.39 2.56
CA SER A 88 -9.67 -4.97 2.73
C SER A 88 -8.19 -4.70 2.48
N ARG A 89 -7.79 -4.61 1.19
CA ARG A 89 -6.40 -4.52 0.76
C ARG A 89 -6.06 -3.28 -0.05
N ILE A 90 -7.06 -2.44 -0.35
CA ILE A 90 -6.85 -1.25 -1.17
C ILE A 90 -7.78 -0.13 -0.72
N ILE A 91 -7.24 1.08 -0.66
CA ILE A 91 -8.00 2.31 -0.50
C ILE A 91 -7.34 3.40 -1.32
N SER A 92 -8.13 4.19 -2.01
CA SER A 92 -7.64 5.36 -2.73
C SER A 92 -8.39 6.61 -2.35
N ALA A 93 -7.76 7.75 -2.55
CA ALA A 93 -8.36 9.05 -2.37
C ALA A 93 -7.68 10.09 -3.28
N ASP A 94 -8.35 11.19 -3.51
CA ASP A 94 -7.76 12.34 -4.19
C ASP A 94 -7.35 13.39 -3.15
N ILE A 95 -6.14 13.95 -3.32
CA ILE A 95 -5.64 15.05 -2.52
C ILE A 95 -5.26 16.21 -3.41
N LYS A 96 -5.64 17.42 -3.00
CA LYS A 96 -5.18 18.65 -3.65
C LYS A 96 -3.82 19.06 -3.09
N PHE A 97 -2.83 19.16 -3.94
CA PHE A 97 -1.51 19.68 -3.60
C PHE A 97 -1.12 20.79 -4.57
N LYS A 98 -1.02 22.02 -4.06
CA LYS A 98 -0.92 23.26 -4.89
C LYS A 98 -2.09 23.31 -5.89
N SER A 99 -1.81 23.44 -7.18
CA SER A 99 -2.81 23.44 -8.25
C SER A 99 -3.16 22.06 -8.81
N LYS A 100 -2.52 20.98 -8.31
CA LYS A 100 -2.70 19.63 -8.84
C LYS A 100 -3.57 18.78 -7.93
N ILE A 101 -4.35 17.89 -8.54
CA ILE A 101 -5.00 16.79 -7.85
C ILE A 101 -4.10 15.56 -8.02
N ILE A 102 -3.79 14.92 -6.92
CA ILE A 102 -2.99 13.69 -6.88
C ILE A 102 -3.91 12.56 -6.39
N LYS A 103 -4.00 11.49 -7.15
CA LYS A 103 -4.65 10.27 -6.70
C LYS A 103 -3.67 9.44 -5.87
N LEU A 104 -3.98 9.28 -4.60
CA LEU A 104 -3.26 8.38 -3.70
C LEU A 104 -3.90 7.00 -3.73
N ILE A 105 -3.09 5.96 -3.80
CA ILE A 105 -3.53 4.57 -3.75
C ILE A 105 -2.67 3.84 -2.73
N ASN A 106 -3.29 3.41 -1.63
CA ASN A 106 -2.66 2.61 -0.59
C ASN A 106 -3.03 1.15 -0.78
N ILE A 107 -2.04 0.27 -0.92
CA ILE A 107 -2.24 -1.15 -1.18
C ILE A 107 -1.57 -2.03 -0.12
N TYR A 108 -2.16 -3.19 0.09
CA TYR A 108 -1.58 -4.32 0.80
C TYR A 108 -1.74 -5.57 -0.07
N VAL A 109 -0.74 -5.83 -0.90
CA VAL A 109 -0.75 -6.98 -1.82
C VAL A 109 -0.76 -8.29 -1.04
N PRO A 110 -1.53 -9.31 -1.43
CA PRO A 110 -1.47 -10.62 -0.77
C PRO A 110 -0.04 -11.17 -0.69
N ASN A 111 0.34 -11.75 0.45
CA ASN A 111 1.66 -12.37 0.61
C ASN A 111 1.85 -13.53 -0.38
N GLY A 112 0.88 -14.44 -0.47
CA GLY A 112 0.84 -15.51 -1.45
C GLY A 112 1.57 -16.81 -1.07
N ASN A 113 2.29 -16.85 0.04
CA ASN A 113 2.96 -18.08 0.49
C ASN A 113 1.98 -19.09 1.14
N PRO A 114 2.24 -20.39 0.99
CA PRO A 114 3.22 -21.03 0.11
C PRO A 114 2.83 -20.97 -1.37
N ILE A 115 3.81 -21.11 -2.29
CA ILE A 115 3.61 -20.97 -3.74
C ILE A 115 2.66 -22.01 -4.35
N ASP A 116 2.61 -23.23 -3.80
CA ASP A 116 1.73 -24.30 -4.27
C ASP A 116 0.38 -24.27 -3.53
N SER A 117 -0.28 -23.11 -3.50
CA SER A 117 -1.50 -22.93 -2.72
C SER A 117 -2.49 -21.96 -3.37
N LYS A 118 -3.76 -22.07 -2.96
CA LYS A 118 -4.81 -21.10 -3.32
C LYS A 118 -4.45 -19.66 -2.94
N LYS A 119 -3.56 -19.45 -1.95
CA LYS A 119 -3.08 -18.13 -1.58
C LYS A 119 -2.20 -17.51 -2.67
N TYR A 120 -1.39 -18.33 -3.32
CA TYR A 120 -0.56 -17.89 -4.43
C TYR A 120 -1.40 -17.56 -5.67
N ASP A 121 -2.38 -18.40 -5.99
CA ASP A 121 -3.31 -18.12 -7.09
C ASP A 121 -4.11 -16.84 -6.85
N TYR A 122 -4.56 -16.65 -5.61
CA TYR A 122 -5.21 -15.41 -5.21
C TYR A 122 -4.31 -14.18 -5.40
N LYS A 123 -3.04 -14.26 -5.01
CA LYS A 123 -2.07 -13.18 -5.23
C LYS A 123 -1.90 -12.83 -6.70
N LYS A 124 -1.75 -13.83 -7.56
CA LYS A 124 -1.64 -13.63 -9.03
C LYS A 124 -2.87 -12.92 -9.58
N ASN A 125 -4.05 -13.45 -9.26
CA ASN A 125 -5.32 -12.86 -9.70
C ASN A 125 -5.50 -11.43 -9.18
N TRP A 126 -5.20 -11.19 -7.91
CA TRP A 126 -5.28 -9.86 -7.31
C TRP A 126 -4.39 -8.85 -8.05
N LEU A 127 -3.14 -9.22 -8.36
CA LEU A 127 -2.21 -8.38 -9.10
C LEU A 127 -2.70 -8.12 -10.55
N ASP A 128 -3.29 -9.12 -11.22
CA ASP A 128 -3.88 -8.94 -12.54
C ASP A 128 -5.04 -7.93 -12.52
N LEU A 129 -5.93 -8.06 -11.56
CA LEU A 129 -7.04 -7.12 -11.35
C LEU A 129 -6.51 -5.72 -11.04
N PHE A 130 -5.48 -5.62 -10.21
CA PHE A 130 -4.87 -4.34 -9.85
C PHE A 130 -4.25 -3.65 -11.06
N VAL A 131 -3.38 -4.32 -11.82
CA VAL A 131 -2.76 -3.78 -13.03
C VAL A 131 -3.83 -3.35 -14.03
N LYS A 132 -4.87 -4.18 -14.24
CA LYS A 132 -5.99 -3.85 -15.14
C LYS A 132 -6.74 -2.59 -14.70
N SER A 133 -6.91 -2.40 -13.38
CA SER A 133 -7.53 -1.19 -12.82
C SER A 133 -6.64 0.03 -13.01
N ILE A 134 -5.35 -0.09 -12.74
CA ILE A 134 -4.40 1.01 -12.92
C ILE A 134 -4.34 1.46 -14.39
N LYS A 135 -4.34 0.55 -15.36
CA LYS A 135 -4.44 0.87 -16.81
C LYS A 135 -5.65 1.74 -17.16
N LYS A 136 -6.76 1.61 -16.42
CA LYS A 136 -7.94 2.46 -16.62
C LYS A 136 -7.78 3.83 -15.95
N ILE A 137 -7.16 3.85 -14.77
CA ILE A 137 -7.00 5.06 -13.95
C ILE A 137 -6.03 6.02 -14.59
N ILE A 138 -4.90 5.56 -15.13
CA ILE A 138 -3.89 6.40 -15.77
C ILE A 138 -4.44 7.18 -16.98
N LYS A 139 -5.46 6.66 -17.64
CA LYS A 139 -6.13 7.38 -18.76
C LYS A 139 -6.88 8.63 -18.29
N LYS A 140 -7.25 8.71 -17.02
CA LYS A 140 -8.07 9.78 -16.43
C LYS A 140 -7.28 10.69 -15.50
N ASN A 141 -6.14 10.23 -14.99
CA ASN A 141 -5.36 10.90 -13.96
C ASN A 141 -3.89 10.97 -14.39
N GLN A 142 -3.31 12.17 -14.32
CA GLN A 142 -1.91 12.39 -14.68
C GLN A 142 -0.96 12.27 -13.47
N ASN A 143 -1.47 12.50 -12.25
CA ASN A 143 -0.66 12.47 -11.03
C ASN A 143 -1.19 11.35 -10.12
N ILE A 144 -0.45 10.26 -10.05
CA ILE A 144 -0.83 9.10 -9.25
C ILE A 144 0.35 8.71 -8.38
N ILE A 145 0.09 8.46 -7.10
CA ILE A 145 1.04 7.85 -6.17
C ILE A 145 0.44 6.52 -5.72
N ILE A 146 1.15 5.43 -6.02
CA ILE A 146 0.85 4.11 -5.50
C ILE A 146 1.89 3.80 -4.43
N THR A 147 1.44 3.48 -3.24
CA THR A 147 2.31 3.14 -2.14
C THR A 147 1.66 2.08 -1.25
N GLY A 148 2.43 1.47 -0.37
CA GLY A 148 1.95 0.42 0.51
C GLY A 148 2.92 -0.75 0.59
N ASP A 149 2.40 -1.88 1.04
CA ASP A 149 3.13 -3.14 1.07
C ASP A 149 2.83 -3.94 -0.20
N PHE A 150 3.79 -3.94 -1.10
CA PHE A 150 3.66 -4.62 -2.40
C PHE A 150 3.83 -6.14 -2.30
N ASN A 151 4.43 -6.65 -1.22
CA ASN A 151 4.78 -8.07 -1.10
C ASN A 151 5.46 -8.63 -2.37
N VAL A 152 6.36 -7.85 -2.94
CA VAL A 152 7.18 -8.20 -4.10
C VAL A 152 8.62 -7.84 -3.80
N ILE A 153 9.55 -8.69 -4.18
CA ILE A 153 10.98 -8.43 -4.23
C ILE A 153 11.32 -8.17 -5.71
N PRO A 154 11.43 -6.92 -6.18
CA PRO A 154 11.56 -6.60 -7.60
C PRO A 154 12.85 -7.11 -8.21
N GLU A 155 13.98 -6.91 -7.53
CA GLU A 155 15.32 -7.27 -7.99
C GLU A 155 16.10 -7.97 -6.87
N ASP A 156 17.18 -8.65 -7.23
CA ASP A 156 18.03 -9.38 -6.28
C ASP A 156 18.66 -8.46 -5.22
N ILE A 157 18.89 -7.20 -5.58
CA ILE A 157 19.41 -6.15 -4.69
C ILE A 157 18.40 -5.70 -3.63
N ASP A 158 17.12 -6.07 -3.76
CA ASP A 158 16.05 -5.69 -2.82
C ASP A 158 15.93 -6.65 -1.64
N VAL A 159 16.83 -7.61 -1.52
CA VAL A 159 16.89 -8.56 -0.40
C VAL A 159 18.34 -8.90 -0.04
N TYR A 160 18.56 -9.31 1.21
CA TYR A 160 19.88 -9.67 1.69
C TYR A 160 20.48 -10.87 0.94
N ASP A 161 19.70 -11.92 0.70
CA ASP A 161 20.12 -13.16 0.04
C ASP A 161 18.99 -13.68 -0.85
N SER A 162 19.05 -13.37 -2.15
CA SER A 162 18.00 -13.71 -3.11
C SER A 162 17.79 -15.23 -3.28
N LYS A 163 18.83 -16.03 -3.05
CA LYS A 163 18.73 -17.50 -3.14
C LYS A 163 17.73 -18.09 -2.14
N ARG A 164 17.61 -17.49 -0.95
CA ARG A 164 16.65 -17.91 0.06
C ARG A 164 15.19 -17.70 -0.37
N TYR A 165 14.96 -16.80 -1.32
CA TYR A 165 13.64 -16.42 -1.79
C TYR A 165 13.24 -17.08 -3.11
N GLU A 166 14.05 -17.97 -3.69
CA GLU A 166 13.76 -18.63 -4.98
C GLU A 166 12.40 -19.34 -4.98
N ASN A 167 11.98 -19.88 -3.83
CA ASN A 167 10.68 -20.53 -3.64
C ASN A 167 9.67 -19.68 -2.85
N ASP A 168 9.93 -18.40 -2.71
CA ASP A 168 9.02 -17.47 -2.07
C ASP A 168 8.10 -16.77 -3.08
N ALA A 169 6.84 -16.61 -2.72
CA ALA A 169 5.84 -15.92 -3.54
C ALA A 169 6.19 -14.47 -3.87
N LEU A 170 7.03 -13.81 -3.05
CA LEU A 170 7.46 -12.43 -3.27
C LEU A 170 8.48 -12.32 -4.42
N PHE A 171 9.23 -13.39 -4.70
CA PHE A 171 10.35 -13.39 -5.63
C PHE A 171 10.09 -14.13 -6.95
N LYS A 172 8.97 -14.86 -7.07
CA LYS A 172 8.63 -15.60 -8.29
C LYS A 172 8.56 -14.66 -9.51
N LEU A 173 9.10 -15.13 -10.63
CA LEU A 173 9.25 -14.35 -11.85
C LEU A 173 7.92 -13.74 -12.33
N GLU A 174 6.82 -14.48 -12.25
CA GLU A 174 5.50 -13.98 -12.67
C GLU A 174 5.01 -12.83 -11.77
N ILE A 175 5.36 -12.82 -10.48
CA ILE A 175 5.03 -11.73 -9.56
C ILE A 175 5.90 -10.50 -9.86
N ARG A 176 7.22 -10.71 -10.05
CA ARG A 176 8.14 -9.64 -10.46
C ARG A 176 7.74 -9.03 -11.82
N LYS A 177 7.24 -9.84 -12.77
CA LYS A 177 6.71 -9.36 -14.05
C LYS A 177 5.52 -8.41 -13.85
N LYS A 178 4.61 -8.69 -12.90
CA LYS A 178 3.49 -7.80 -12.60
C LYS A 178 3.93 -6.45 -12.04
N TYR A 179 4.93 -6.44 -11.17
CA TYR A 179 5.55 -5.20 -10.70
C TYR A 179 6.17 -4.40 -11.87
N ARG A 180 6.96 -5.07 -12.72
CA ARG A 180 7.55 -4.43 -13.92
C ARG A 180 6.48 -3.92 -14.89
N GLU A 181 5.35 -4.62 -15.00
CA GLU A 181 4.22 -4.16 -15.81
C GLU A 181 3.69 -2.81 -15.31
N LEU A 182 3.60 -2.61 -13.99
CA LEU A 182 3.25 -1.28 -13.42
C LEU A 182 4.29 -0.22 -13.80
N ILE A 183 5.57 -0.52 -13.63
CA ILE A 183 6.64 0.43 -14.02
C ILE A 183 6.54 0.78 -15.50
N ASN A 184 6.29 -0.19 -16.37
CA ASN A 184 6.14 0.02 -17.83
C ASN A 184 4.89 0.83 -18.21
N LEU A 185 3.94 1.03 -17.29
CA LEU A 185 2.82 1.96 -17.49
C LEU A 185 3.21 3.43 -17.27
N GLY A 186 4.48 3.72 -16.98
CA GLY A 186 5.00 5.06 -16.75
C GLY A 186 5.20 5.42 -15.28
N PHE A 187 5.06 4.45 -14.37
CA PHE A 187 5.42 4.67 -12.96
C PHE A 187 6.93 4.59 -12.76
N GLN A 188 7.38 5.24 -11.71
CA GLN A 188 8.77 5.22 -11.28
C GLN A 188 8.85 4.67 -9.86
N ASP A 189 9.72 3.69 -9.65
CA ASP A 189 10.13 3.29 -8.30
C ASP A 189 11.00 4.40 -7.72
N VAL A 190 10.44 5.16 -6.79
CA VAL A 190 11.08 6.34 -6.23
C VAL A 190 12.32 5.97 -5.42
N TYR A 191 12.26 4.87 -4.64
CA TYR A 191 13.41 4.41 -3.89
C TYR A 191 14.57 4.03 -4.82
N ARG A 192 14.33 3.22 -5.84
CA ARG A 192 15.36 2.82 -6.81
C ARG A 192 15.82 3.96 -7.69
N HIS A 193 14.98 4.95 -7.96
CA HIS A 193 15.39 6.14 -8.69
C HIS A 193 16.54 6.88 -7.98
N PHE A 194 16.42 7.07 -6.67
CA PHE A 194 17.43 7.78 -5.87
C PHE A 194 18.55 6.86 -5.35
N ASN A 195 18.31 5.55 -5.22
CA ASN A 195 19.20 4.58 -4.60
C ASN A 195 19.53 3.39 -5.52
N LYS A 196 20.00 3.67 -6.74
CA LYS A 196 20.17 2.68 -7.82
C LYS A 196 21.00 1.45 -7.45
N LYS A 197 21.98 1.59 -6.56
CA LYS A 197 22.93 0.52 -6.19
C LYS A 197 22.93 0.23 -4.69
N LYS A 198 22.08 0.90 -3.92
CA LYS A 198 22.09 0.74 -2.46
C LYS A 198 21.32 -0.49 -2.07
N GLN A 199 21.97 -1.39 -1.37
CA GLN A 199 21.37 -2.56 -0.76
C GLN A 199 21.05 -2.21 0.69
N GLU A 200 19.76 -2.06 0.97
CA GLU A 200 19.23 -1.76 2.32
C GLU A 200 17.98 -2.61 2.54
N TYR A 201 17.82 -3.09 3.77
CA TYR A 201 16.73 -4.00 4.19
C TYR A 201 16.02 -3.49 5.43
#